data_def5f0763b3fb5a183564c71966dcf83
#
_entry.id   def5f0763b3fb5a183564c71966dcf83
#
_cell.length_a   1.000
_cell.length_b   1.000
_cell.length_c   1.000
_cell.angle_alpha   90.00
_cell.angle_beta   90.00
_cell.angle_gamma   90.00
#
_symmetry.space_group_name_H-M   'P 1'
#
loop_
_entity.id
_entity.type
_entity.pdbx_description
1 polymer ?
#
loop_
_entity_poly.entity_id
_entity_poly.type
_entity_poly.pdbx_seq_one_letter_code
_entity_poly.pdbx_strand_id
1 'polypeptide(L)'
;VYSELVKTYVGSKNELSDIGNQLIYEIERRLEKGISSEWIIFIPNMRALVSESNLSEQQLQFMFENGYRVGMRFIIGTDYTYIGTGIDPIPRYLKTNVQWVIFGMRLMDQTFLDKGMYSRDGVPNSDLVYLHSRKEVIKLKISKNK
;
A
#
# COMPACT_ATOMS: atom_id res chain seq x y z
N VAL A 1 -2.06 -18.51 17.89
CA VAL A 1 -3.13 -17.54 18.18
C VAL A 1 -3.46 -16.65 16.96
N TYR A 2 -2.55 -16.51 15.97
CA TYR A 2 -2.79 -15.67 14.77
C TYR A 2 -3.24 -16.45 13.52
N SER A 3 -3.24 -17.78 13.54
CA SER A 3 -3.57 -18.61 12.36
C SER A 3 -5.02 -18.49 11.89
N GLU A 4 -5.94 -18.08 12.76
CA GLU A 4 -7.35 -17.88 12.39
C GLU A 4 -7.60 -16.53 11.66
N LEU A 5 -6.68 -15.57 11.78
CA LEU A 5 -6.79 -14.24 11.16
C LEU A 5 -6.22 -14.20 9.74
N VAL A 6 -5.22 -15.03 9.45
CA VAL A 6 -4.58 -15.09 8.14
C VAL A 6 -5.22 -16.20 7.31
N LYS A 7 -6.01 -15.82 6.30
CA LYS A 7 -6.67 -16.77 5.40
C LYS A 7 -5.76 -17.32 4.33
N THR A 8 -4.83 -16.51 3.85
CA THR A 8 -3.93 -16.88 2.74
C THR A 8 -2.60 -16.16 2.88
N TYR A 9 -1.53 -16.89 2.64
CA TYR A 9 -0.16 -16.36 2.54
C TYR A 9 0.44 -16.81 1.21
N VAL A 10 1.14 -15.90 0.52
CA VAL A 10 1.76 -16.14 -0.78
C VAL A 10 3.26 -16.06 -0.63
N GLY A 11 3.96 -17.13 -0.94
CA GLY A 11 5.41 -17.26 -0.79
C GLY A 11 6.18 -17.41 -2.09
N SER A 12 5.51 -17.60 -3.22
CA SER A 12 6.16 -17.82 -4.52
C SER A 12 5.57 -16.96 -5.64
N LYS A 13 6.33 -16.81 -6.74
CA LYS A 13 5.88 -16.05 -7.93
C LYS A 13 4.64 -16.64 -8.60
N ASN A 14 4.58 -17.95 -8.71
CA ASN A 14 3.43 -18.62 -9.33
C ASN A 14 2.16 -18.39 -8.53
N GLU A 15 2.26 -18.54 -7.21
CA GLU A 15 1.15 -18.23 -6.30
C GLU A 15 0.73 -16.76 -6.35
N LEU A 16 1.68 -15.83 -6.62
CA LEU A 16 1.38 -14.41 -6.70
C LEU A 16 0.45 -14.07 -7.87
N SER A 17 0.68 -14.69 -9.03
CA SER A 17 -0.21 -14.53 -10.19
C SER A 17 -1.60 -15.11 -9.92
N ASP A 18 -1.65 -16.29 -9.34
CA ASP A 18 -2.92 -16.97 -9.03
C ASP A 18 -3.75 -16.19 -8.02
N ILE A 19 -3.13 -15.72 -6.93
CA ILE A 19 -3.83 -14.95 -5.90
C ILE A 19 -4.29 -13.59 -6.41
N GLY A 20 -3.50 -12.96 -7.29
CA GLY A 20 -3.89 -11.71 -7.94
C GLY A 20 -5.18 -11.85 -8.75
N ASN A 21 -5.25 -12.89 -9.57
CA ASN A 21 -6.47 -13.21 -10.33
C ASN A 21 -7.64 -13.59 -9.43
N GLN A 22 -7.40 -14.35 -8.36
CA GLN A 22 -8.44 -14.67 -7.37
C GLN A 22 -8.98 -13.42 -6.65
N LEU A 23 -8.12 -12.45 -6.33
CA LEU A 23 -8.56 -11.19 -5.74
C LEU A 23 -9.44 -10.39 -6.69
N ILE A 24 -9.08 -10.31 -7.97
CA ILE A 24 -9.90 -9.65 -8.99
C ILE A 24 -11.27 -10.33 -9.09
N TYR A 25 -11.29 -11.64 -9.23
CA TYR A 25 -12.53 -12.41 -9.28
C TYR A 25 -13.40 -12.20 -8.02
N GLU A 26 -12.80 -12.19 -6.85
CA GLU A 26 -13.51 -11.95 -5.60
C GLU A 26 -14.08 -10.53 -5.52
N ILE A 27 -13.35 -9.52 -6.05
CA ILE A 27 -13.86 -8.15 -6.14
C ILE A 27 -15.08 -8.10 -7.06
N GLU A 28 -15.02 -8.69 -8.25
CA GLU A 28 -16.13 -8.76 -9.20
C GLU A 28 -17.35 -9.45 -8.55
N ARG A 29 -17.13 -10.60 -7.92
CA ARG A 29 -18.19 -11.34 -7.21
C ARG A 29 -18.84 -10.50 -6.11
N ARG A 30 -18.06 -9.71 -5.37
CA ARG A 30 -18.58 -8.84 -4.31
C ARG A 30 -19.35 -7.66 -4.86
N LEU A 31 -18.90 -7.08 -5.97
CA LEU A 31 -19.63 -6.00 -6.66
C LEU A 31 -21.00 -6.49 -7.12
N GLU A 32 -21.07 -7.65 -7.74
CA GLU A 32 -22.32 -8.24 -8.22
C GLU A 32 -23.31 -8.56 -7.07
N LYS A 33 -22.79 -9.07 -5.94
CA LYS A 33 -23.60 -9.52 -4.81
C LYS A 33 -23.84 -8.46 -3.73
N GLY A 34 -23.27 -7.27 -3.87
CA GLY A 34 -23.38 -6.22 -2.86
C GLY A 34 -22.70 -6.57 -1.52
N ILE A 35 -21.64 -7.40 -1.55
CA ILE A 35 -20.93 -7.84 -0.35
C ILE A 35 -19.86 -6.79 0.01
N SER A 36 -19.82 -6.35 1.29
CA SER A 36 -18.86 -5.37 1.77
C SER A 36 -18.13 -5.79 3.07
N SER A 37 -18.03 -7.10 3.33
CA SER A 37 -17.29 -7.59 4.50
C SER A 37 -15.81 -7.18 4.44
N GLU A 38 -15.26 -6.71 5.55
CA GLU A 38 -13.89 -6.21 5.60
C GLU A 38 -12.85 -7.30 5.41
N TRP A 39 -11.92 -7.05 4.49
CA TRP A 39 -10.69 -7.80 4.31
C TRP A 39 -9.50 -6.85 4.38
N ILE A 40 -8.43 -7.29 5.03
CA ILE A 40 -7.15 -6.59 5.01
C ILE A 40 -6.22 -7.35 4.07
N ILE A 41 -5.76 -6.67 3.03
CA ILE A 41 -4.81 -7.19 2.04
C ILE A 41 -3.46 -6.54 2.31
N PHE A 42 -2.50 -7.33 2.77
CA PHE A 42 -1.15 -6.85 3.03
C PHE A 42 -0.23 -7.18 1.84
N ILE A 43 0.31 -6.17 1.19
CA ILE A 43 1.23 -6.25 0.06
C ILE A 43 2.59 -5.73 0.54
N PRO A 44 3.52 -6.58 0.97
CA PRO A 44 4.78 -6.11 1.57
C PRO A 44 5.73 -5.48 0.56
N ASN A 45 5.60 -5.80 -0.72
CA ASN A 45 6.44 -5.26 -1.78
C ASN A 45 5.64 -5.02 -3.05
N MET A 46 5.25 -3.78 -3.27
CA MET A 46 4.45 -3.39 -4.44
C MET A 46 5.19 -3.58 -5.76
N ARG A 47 6.51 -3.32 -5.78
CA ARG A 47 7.32 -3.53 -6.99
C ARG A 47 7.31 -5.00 -7.41
N ALA A 48 7.46 -5.92 -6.45
CA ALA A 48 7.37 -7.35 -6.72
C ALA A 48 5.98 -7.75 -7.24
N LEU A 49 4.91 -7.24 -6.65
CA LEU A 49 3.56 -7.49 -7.15
C LEU A 49 3.43 -7.08 -8.63
N VAL A 50 3.86 -5.89 -8.99
CA VAL A 50 3.76 -5.38 -10.37
C VAL A 50 4.61 -6.20 -11.34
N SER A 51 5.83 -6.59 -10.94
CA SER A 51 6.76 -7.28 -11.85
C SER A 51 6.54 -8.79 -11.95
N GLU A 52 5.88 -9.41 -10.98
CA GLU A 52 5.84 -10.86 -10.83
C GLU A 52 4.44 -11.47 -10.87
N SER A 53 3.37 -10.66 -10.69
CA SER A 53 2.01 -11.18 -10.65
C SER A 53 1.40 -11.46 -12.03
N ASN A 54 2.04 -11.05 -13.11
CA ASN A 54 1.48 -11.07 -14.48
C ASN A 54 0.14 -10.30 -14.63
N LEU A 55 -0.22 -9.48 -13.64
CA LEU A 55 -1.39 -8.60 -13.75
C LEU A 55 -1.04 -7.39 -14.61
N SER A 56 -1.94 -7.01 -15.50
CA SER A 56 -1.82 -5.76 -16.23
C SER A 56 -2.01 -4.56 -15.29
N GLU A 57 -1.51 -3.39 -15.71
CA GLU A 57 -1.73 -2.14 -14.97
C GLU A 57 -3.21 -1.84 -14.76
N GLN A 58 -4.05 -2.13 -15.77
CA GLN A 58 -5.49 -1.95 -15.68
C GLN A 58 -6.13 -2.87 -14.63
N GLN A 59 -5.67 -4.12 -14.53
CA GLN A 59 -6.13 -5.05 -13.52
C GLN A 59 -5.71 -4.63 -12.11
N LEU A 60 -4.47 -4.13 -11.94
CA LEU A 60 -4.00 -3.60 -10.67
C LEU A 60 -4.78 -2.35 -10.26
N GLN A 61 -5.02 -1.43 -11.19
CA GLN A 61 -5.83 -0.25 -10.93
C GLN A 61 -7.26 -0.63 -10.56
N PHE A 62 -7.88 -1.53 -11.32
CA PHE A 62 -9.21 -2.07 -11.01
C PHE A 62 -9.28 -2.66 -9.61
N MET A 63 -8.26 -3.45 -9.22
CA MET A 63 -8.17 -4.09 -7.91
C MET A 63 -8.17 -3.05 -6.78
N PHE A 64 -7.38 -1.99 -6.88
CA PHE A 64 -7.32 -0.96 -5.85
C PHE A 64 -8.58 -0.10 -5.79
N GLU A 65 -9.11 0.32 -6.94
CA GLU A 65 -10.30 1.16 -7.00
C GLU A 65 -11.56 0.45 -6.51
N ASN A 66 -11.77 -0.77 -6.97
CA ASN A 66 -13.00 -1.49 -6.67
C ASN A 66 -12.89 -2.33 -5.39
N GLY A 67 -11.70 -2.80 -5.04
CA GLY A 67 -11.47 -3.49 -3.78
C GLY A 67 -11.85 -2.62 -2.58
N TYR A 68 -11.48 -1.33 -2.59
CA TYR A 68 -11.91 -0.39 -1.54
C TYR A 68 -13.44 -0.30 -1.42
N ARG A 69 -14.15 -0.27 -2.55
CA ARG A 69 -15.62 -0.17 -2.59
C ARG A 69 -16.34 -1.38 -2.01
N VAL A 70 -15.72 -2.55 -2.07
CA VAL A 70 -16.26 -3.82 -1.56
C VAL A 70 -15.67 -4.24 -0.21
N GLY A 71 -15.11 -3.29 0.55
CA GLY A 71 -14.64 -3.51 1.91
C GLY A 71 -13.20 -4.01 2.03
N MET A 72 -12.43 -4.10 0.94
CA MET A 72 -11.02 -4.46 1.03
C MET A 72 -10.16 -3.25 1.39
N ARG A 73 -9.26 -3.42 2.37
CA ARG A 73 -8.29 -2.41 2.80
C ARG A 73 -6.89 -2.90 2.45
N PHE A 74 -6.15 -2.08 1.68
CA PHE A 74 -4.80 -2.42 1.24
C PHE A 74 -3.78 -1.73 2.14
N ILE A 75 -2.86 -2.53 2.69
CA ILE A 75 -1.65 -2.06 3.36
C ILE A 75 -0.48 -2.40 2.45
N ILE A 76 0.16 -1.36 1.90
CA ILE A 76 1.15 -1.51 0.83
C ILE A 76 2.51 -1.07 1.33
N GLY A 77 3.47 -2.00 1.31
CA GLY A 77 4.89 -1.72 1.44
C GLY A 77 5.53 -1.48 0.08
N THR A 78 6.44 -0.52 0.00
CA THR A 78 7.19 -0.25 -1.20
C THR A 78 8.45 0.54 -0.89
N ASP A 79 9.45 0.45 -1.76
CA ASP A 79 10.60 1.33 -1.66
C ASP A 79 10.28 2.74 -2.20
N TYR A 80 10.96 3.71 -1.61
CA TYR A 80 10.76 5.11 -1.95
C TYR A 80 11.07 5.42 -3.42
N THR A 81 12.09 4.78 -3.98
CA THR A 81 12.50 5.04 -5.37
C THR A 81 11.43 4.62 -6.36
N TYR A 82 10.73 3.52 -6.09
CA TYR A 82 9.64 3.05 -6.94
C TYR A 82 8.48 4.06 -6.99
N ILE A 83 8.07 4.57 -5.83
CA ILE A 83 6.97 5.54 -5.77
C ILE A 83 7.42 6.95 -6.15
N GLY A 84 8.63 7.35 -5.71
CA GLY A 84 9.12 8.72 -5.81
C GLY A 84 9.38 9.20 -7.23
N THR A 85 10.00 8.36 -8.03
CA THR A 85 10.38 8.66 -9.42
C THR A 85 9.36 8.19 -10.45
N GLY A 86 8.31 7.50 -10.00
CA GLY A 86 7.39 6.78 -10.87
C GLY A 86 6.63 7.68 -11.85
N ILE A 87 7.00 7.56 -13.11
CA ILE A 87 6.21 8.00 -14.25
C ILE A 87 5.10 6.98 -14.52
N ASP A 88 5.30 5.75 -14.07
CA ASP A 88 4.42 4.62 -14.27
C ASP A 88 3.02 4.85 -13.66
N PRO A 89 1.97 4.30 -14.28
CA PRO A 89 0.58 4.51 -13.87
C PRO A 89 0.30 4.11 -12.43
N ILE A 90 0.82 2.97 -11.96
CA ILE A 90 0.54 2.46 -10.61
C ILE A 90 1.15 3.34 -9.51
N PRO A 91 2.45 3.73 -9.54
CA PRO A 91 2.99 4.72 -8.61
C PRO A 91 2.22 6.03 -8.59
N ARG A 92 1.83 6.54 -9.77
CA ARG A 92 1.04 7.77 -9.89
C ARG A 92 -0.33 7.62 -9.23
N TYR A 93 -1.01 6.51 -9.51
CA TYR A 93 -2.30 6.19 -8.90
C TYR A 93 -2.20 6.13 -7.37
N LEU A 94 -1.20 5.41 -6.83
CA LEU A 94 -0.99 5.30 -5.39
C LEU A 94 -0.73 6.66 -4.73
N LYS A 95 0.11 7.51 -5.32
CA LYS A 95 0.36 8.87 -4.81
C LYS A 95 -0.93 9.69 -4.67
N THR A 96 -1.82 9.54 -5.64
CA THR A 96 -3.06 10.34 -5.68
C THR A 96 -4.14 9.81 -4.74
N ASN A 97 -4.20 8.49 -4.55
CA ASN A 97 -5.34 7.83 -3.92
C ASN A 97 -5.06 7.28 -2.52
N VAL A 98 -3.79 7.13 -2.12
CA VAL A 98 -3.47 6.66 -0.77
C VAL A 98 -3.96 7.65 0.29
N GLN A 99 -4.55 7.12 1.37
CA GLN A 99 -5.09 7.94 2.46
C GLN A 99 -4.05 8.23 3.53
N TRP A 100 -3.20 7.25 3.82
CA TRP A 100 -2.18 7.31 4.86
C TRP A 100 -0.85 6.79 4.34
N VAL A 101 0.22 7.51 4.65
CA VAL A 101 1.59 7.09 4.33
C VAL A 101 2.42 7.08 5.60
N ILE A 102 3.11 5.98 5.86
CA ILE A 102 4.08 5.86 6.94
C ILE A 102 5.47 5.80 6.31
N PHE A 103 6.37 6.64 6.73
CA PHE A 103 7.75 6.66 6.21
C PHE A 103 8.76 7.08 7.28
N GLY A 104 9.98 6.54 7.17
CA GLY A 104 11.07 6.75 8.12
C GLY A 104 12.23 7.57 7.55
N MET A 105 12.00 8.45 6.57
CA MET A 105 12.99 9.33 5.97
C MET A 105 12.77 10.79 6.36
N ARG A 106 13.71 11.70 5.98
CA ARG A 106 13.48 13.14 6.14
C ARG A 106 12.28 13.59 5.32
N LEU A 107 11.49 14.50 5.87
CA LEU A 107 10.34 15.08 5.16
C LEU A 107 10.73 15.75 3.84
N MET A 108 11.95 16.30 3.74
CA MET A 108 12.47 16.91 2.52
C MET A 108 12.77 15.91 1.40
N ASP A 109 13.07 14.67 1.74
CA ASP A 109 13.50 13.66 0.76
C ASP A 109 12.31 12.91 0.15
N GLN A 110 11.12 13.03 0.75
CA GLN A 110 9.91 12.38 0.27
C GLN A 110 9.21 13.22 -0.83
N THR A 111 8.39 12.57 -1.64
CA THR A 111 7.68 13.20 -2.78
C THR A 111 6.16 13.14 -2.66
N PHE A 112 5.64 12.66 -1.54
CA PHE A 112 4.19 12.55 -1.31
C PHE A 112 3.58 13.85 -0.79
N LEU A 113 4.38 14.68 -0.13
CA LEU A 113 3.93 15.86 0.58
C LEU A 113 4.45 17.13 -0.09
N ASP A 114 3.68 18.20 0.08
CA ASP A 114 4.21 19.54 -0.16
C ASP A 114 5.34 19.83 0.84
N LYS A 115 6.49 20.19 0.31
CA LYS A 115 7.74 20.35 1.07
C LYS A 115 7.82 21.64 1.87
N GLY A 116 6.92 22.61 1.61
CA GLY A 116 7.06 23.98 2.08
C GLY A 116 7.07 24.15 3.60
N MET A 117 6.30 23.38 4.33
CA MET A 117 6.15 23.53 5.79
C MET A 117 7.19 22.76 6.62
N TYR A 118 7.90 21.81 6.03
CA TYR A 118 8.69 20.82 6.78
C TYR A 118 10.20 20.87 6.47
N SER A 119 10.66 21.93 5.83
CA SER A 119 12.04 22.08 5.36
C SER A 119 13.12 22.04 6.46
N ARG A 120 12.71 22.22 7.72
CA ARG A 120 13.63 22.25 8.88
C ARG A 120 13.71 20.96 9.67
N ASP A 121 12.90 19.96 9.33
CA ASP A 121 12.92 18.69 10.04
C ASP A 121 14.16 17.86 9.66
N GLY A 122 14.89 17.42 10.69
CA GLY A 122 16.04 16.52 10.54
C GLY A 122 15.63 15.09 10.18
N VAL A 123 16.64 14.25 10.01
CA VAL A 123 16.42 12.78 9.84
C VAL A 123 15.74 12.24 11.10
N PRO A 124 14.62 11.53 10.99
CA PRO A 124 14.05 10.86 12.15
C PRO A 124 15.02 9.83 12.70
N ASN A 125 15.08 9.71 14.01
CA ASN A 125 15.84 8.65 14.66
C ASN A 125 15.26 7.29 14.26
N SER A 126 16.03 6.23 14.45
CA SER A 126 15.65 4.86 14.05
C SER A 126 14.33 4.33 14.67
N ASP A 127 13.79 5.02 15.65
CA ASP A 127 12.54 4.72 16.35
C ASP A 127 11.43 5.72 16.07
N LEU A 128 11.66 6.69 15.18
CA LEU A 128 10.68 7.68 14.76
C LEU A 128 10.27 7.44 13.32
N VAL A 129 8.98 7.56 13.06
CA VAL A 129 8.40 7.59 11.72
C VAL A 129 7.42 8.74 11.61
N TYR A 130 7.16 9.15 10.39
CA TYR A 130 6.09 10.09 10.09
C TYR A 130 4.87 9.34 9.59
N LEU A 131 3.72 9.64 10.16
CA LEU A 131 2.43 9.29 9.63
C LEU A 131 1.83 10.52 8.98
N HIS A 132 1.57 10.44 7.70
CA HIS A 132 0.93 11.50 6.94
C HIS A 132 -0.48 11.10 6.50
N SER A 133 -1.42 11.97 6.74
CA SER A 133 -2.71 12.01 6.04
C SER A 133 -2.76 13.25 5.15
N ARG A 134 -3.80 13.36 4.31
CA ARG A 134 -4.00 14.57 3.48
C ARG A 134 -4.13 15.87 4.28
N LYS A 135 -4.35 15.78 5.59
CA LYS A 135 -4.63 16.94 6.46
C LYS A 135 -3.50 17.25 7.43
N GLU A 136 -2.69 16.27 7.79
CA GLU A 136 -1.74 16.44 8.89
C GLU A 136 -0.54 15.48 8.76
N VAL A 137 0.56 15.85 9.41
CA VAL A 137 1.73 15.01 9.60
C VAL A 137 1.94 14.80 11.10
N ILE A 138 1.99 13.56 11.51
CA ILE A 138 2.18 13.16 12.90
C ILE A 138 3.52 12.42 13.03
N LYS A 139 4.34 12.81 14.00
CA LYS A 139 5.51 12.04 14.38
C LYS A 139 5.10 10.91 15.32
N LEU A 140 5.42 9.68 14.94
CA LEU A 140 5.15 8.50 15.74
C LEU A 140 6.45 7.88 16.23
N LYS A 141 6.47 7.49 17.50
CA LYS A 141 7.54 6.67 18.07
C LYS A 141 7.17 5.20 17.95
N ILE A 142 8.02 4.43 17.29
CA ILE A 142 7.86 2.98 17.20
C ILE A 142 8.58 2.33 18.37
N SER A 143 7.85 1.57 19.19
CA SER A 143 8.48 0.76 20.23
C SER A 143 9.29 -0.35 19.55
N LYS A 144 10.58 -0.42 19.88
CA LYS A 144 11.40 -1.60 19.54
C LYS A 144 11.08 -2.66 20.57
N ASN A 145 10.41 -3.73 20.15
CA ASN A 145 10.38 -4.93 20.99
C ASN A 145 11.83 -5.41 21.16
N LYS A 146 12.29 -5.44 22.40
CA LYS A 146 13.55 -6.06 22.77
C LYS A 146 13.42 -7.57 22.74
#